data_8cbeb7fa44012073f21bb68901a205b6
#
_entry.id   8cbeb7fa44012073f21bb68901a205b6
#
_cell.length_a   1.000
_cell.length_b   1.000
_cell.length_c   1.000
_cell.angle_alpha   90.00
_cell.angle_beta   90.00
_cell.angle_gamma   90.00
#
_symmetry.space_group_name_H-M   'P 1'
#
loop_
_entity.id
_entity.type
_entity.pdbx_description
1 polymer ?
#
loop_
_entity_poly.entity_id
_entity_poly.type
_entity_poly.pdbx_seq_one_letter_code
_entity_poly.pdbx_strand_id
1 'polypeptide(L)'
;MRLHVIPSPFYAANGLVLVPSGAGTALVVDPSAGIQHLIREVLDLEDVSVGGVLLTHGHPDHVWDAAAVSTWGPDGATVPVYVPGPDMYRMDDPASFLPMPLPDFVGEWVKPTDLREAPSDSFEVCLGVWLRMVPAPGHTEGSAVFLGESPLDIRVNNQSFYSSDEAVPWAMSADVLFKDSVGRTDLPGGDETQMRHSLRTISNALDPRTVLIPGHGPATTLADEIRSNQYLIRARRIG
;
A
#
# COMPACT_ATOMS: atom_id res chain seq x y z
N MET A 1 -0.90 10.33 -13.23
CA MET A 1 -0.65 9.99 -11.80
C MET A 1 0.85 10.03 -11.54
N ARG A 2 1.31 10.86 -10.59
CA ARG A 2 2.64 10.71 -10.02
C ARG A 2 2.53 9.90 -8.73
N LEU A 3 3.43 8.93 -8.58
CA LEU A 3 3.46 8.04 -7.43
C LEU A 3 4.86 8.11 -6.82
N HIS A 4 4.97 8.71 -5.64
CA HIS A 4 6.22 8.78 -4.89
C HIS A 4 6.31 7.60 -3.94
N VAL A 5 7.41 6.86 -4.00
CA VAL A 5 7.74 5.76 -3.09
C VAL A 5 8.75 6.26 -2.09
N ILE A 6 8.43 6.13 -0.82
CA ILE A 6 9.21 6.62 0.32
C ILE A 6 9.53 5.43 1.23
N PRO A 7 10.70 4.79 1.08
CA PRO A 7 11.10 3.71 1.98
C PRO A 7 11.29 4.20 3.41
N SER A 8 10.63 3.53 4.35
CA SER A 8 10.70 3.82 5.78
C SER A 8 11.89 3.12 6.45
N PRO A 9 12.49 3.71 7.50
CA PRO A 9 13.41 3.00 8.37
C PRO A 9 12.75 1.88 9.19
N PHE A 10 11.41 1.85 9.27
CA PHE A 10 10.63 0.81 9.92
C PHE A 10 10.46 -0.37 8.95
N TYR A 11 11.33 -1.36 9.05
CA TYR A 11 11.45 -2.59 8.24
C TYR A 11 11.50 -2.37 6.72
N ALA A 12 11.88 -1.15 6.28
CA ALA A 12 11.92 -0.77 4.87
C ALA A 12 10.55 -0.84 4.16
N ALA A 13 9.45 -0.63 4.91
CA ALA A 13 8.13 -0.52 4.33
C ALA A 13 8.02 0.70 3.41
N ASN A 14 7.33 0.57 2.30
CA ASN A 14 7.12 1.64 1.33
C ASN A 14 5.88 2.45 1.69
N GLY A 15 6.06 3.67 2.22
CA GLY A 15 5.01 4.67 2.20
C GLY A 15 4.85 5.25 0.79
N LEU A 16 3.61 5.49 0.36
CA LEU A 16 3.34 6.00 -0.98
C LEU A 16 2.57 7.32 -0.92
N VAL A 17 2.87 8.23 -1.87
CA VAL A 17 2.06 9.44 -2.10
C VAL A 17 1.63 9.45 -3.57
N LEU A 18 0.32 9.33 -3.82
CA LEU A 18 -0.27 9.33 -5.14
C LEU A 18 -0.87 10.69 -5.43
N VAL A 19 -0.35 11.36 -6.44
CA VAL A 19 -0.75 12.72 -6.85
C VAL A 19 -1.42 12.66 -8.22
N PRO A 20 -2.76 12.79 -8.28
CA PRO A 20 -3.48 12.87 -9.55
C PRO A 20 -3.14 14.16 -10.30
N SER A 21 -3.10 14.13 -11.61
CA SER A 21 -2.83 15.31 -12.43
C SER A 21 -3.91 16.37 -12.24
N GLY A 22 -3.52 17.58 -11.84
CA GLY A 22 -4.40 18.72 -11.67
C GLY A 22 -5.30 18.69 -10.43
N ALA A 23 -5.11 17.74 -9.51
CA ALA A 23 -5.81 17.72 -8.23
C ALA A 23 -5.04 18.53 -7.18
N GLY A 24 -5.76 19.18 -6.25
CA GLY A 24 -5.18 19.89 -5.11
C GLY A 24 -4.95 18.97 -3.89
N THR A 25 -5.19 17.65 -4.05
CA THR A 25 -5.04 16.68 -2.97
C THR A 25 -4.35 15.41 -3.46
N ALA A 26 -3.67 14.71 -2.55
CA ALA A 26 -3.01 13.42 -2.78
C ALA A 26 -3.58 12.34 -1.87
N LEU A 27 -3.49 11.09 -2.31
CA LEU A 27 -3.68 9.92 -1.46
C LEU A 27 -2.34 9.53 -0.84
N VAL A 28 -2.31 9.39 0.49
CA VAL A 28 -1.17 8.78 1.18
C VAL A 28 -1.50 7.33 1.50
N VAL A 29 -0.59 6.42 1.18
CA VAL A 29 -0.77 4.98 1.42
C VAL A 29 0.34 4.49 2.34
N ASP A 30 -0.03 3.69 3.33
CA ASP A 30 0.87 3.07 4.30
C ASP A 30 1.88 4.07 4.91
N PRO A 31 1.40 5.13 5.60
CA PRO A 31 2.28 6.09 6.26
C PRO A 31 2.99 5.44 7.45
N SER A 32 4.12 4.83 7.17
CA SER A 32 4.99 4.16 8.13
C SER A 32 5.68 5.15 9.07
N ALA A 33 6.09 4.68 10.25
CA ALA A 33 6.85 5.51 11.19
C ALA A 33 8.18 6.01 10.60
N GLY A 34 8.51 7.26 10.92
CA GLY A 34 9.80 7.88 10.58
C GLY A 34 9.86 8.55 9.21
N ILE A 35 8.79 8.56 8.42
CA ILE A 35 8.75 9.18 7.08
C ILE A 35 7.83 10.41 6.97
N GLN A 36 7.21 10.86 8.04
CA GLN A 36 6.31 12.02 8.01
C GLN A 36 6.93 13.25 7.34
N HIS A 37 8.21 13.57 7.64
CA HIS A 37 8.90 14.70 7.05
C HIS A 37 9.07 14.54 5.53
N LEU A 38 9.35 13.33 5.03
CA LEU A 38 9.49 13.06 3.61
C LEU A 38 8.14 13.11 2.88
N ILE A 39 7.05 12.65 3.53
CA ILE A 39 5.70 12.81 3.00
C ILE A 39 5.37 14.31 2.86
N ARG A 40 5.67 15.14 3.87
CA ARG A 40 5.46 16.59 3.79
C ARG A 40 6.27 17.23 2.67
N GLU A 41 7.54 16.87 2.53
CA GLU A 41 8.39 17.37 1.43
C GLU A 41 7.77 17.06 0.04
N VAL A 42 7.17 15.88 -0.12
CA VAL A 42 6.47 15.51 -1.36
C VAL A 42 5.20 16.34 -1.55
N LEU A 43 4.38 16.50 -0.49
CA LEU A 43 3.16 17.32 -0.55
C LEU A 43 3.47 18.78 -0.91
N ASP A 44 4.51 19.36 -0.30
CA ASP A 44 4.96 20.71 -0.59
C ASP A 44 5.51 20.84 -2.03
N LEU A 45 6.29 19.86 -2.50
CA LEU A 45 6.83 19.83 -3.86
C LEU A 45 5.72 19.79 -4.92
N GLU A 46 4.63 19.06 -4.65
CA GLU A 46 3.52 18.85 -5.55
C GLU A 46 2.41 19.90 -5.38
N ASP A 47 2.55 20.80 -4.39
CA ASP A 47 1.55 21.83 -4.01
C ASP A 47 0.16 21.23 -3.75
N VAL A 48 0.11 20.16 -2.93
CA VAL A 48 -1.11 19.43 -2.60
C VAL A 48 -1.22 19.18 -1.09
N SER A 49 -2.45 18.99 -0.61
CA SER A 49 -2.74 18.50 0.74
C SER A 49 -3.16 17.03 0.72
N VAL A 50 -3.31 16.40 1.90
CA VAL A 50 -3.80 15.03 1.98
C VAL A 50 -5.30 15.00 1.71
N GLY A 51 -5.75 14.18 0.76
CA GLY A 51 -7.17 13.98 0.44
C GLY A 51 -7.77 12.73 1.11
N GLY A 52 -6.91 11.80 1.51
CA GLY A 52 -7.27 10.56 2.19
C GLY A 52 -6.03 9.74 2.54
N VAL A 53 -6.19 8.80 3.45
CA VAL A 53 -5.17 7.82 3.81
C VAL A 53 -5.71 6.42 3.52
N LEU A 54 -4.90 5.56 2.94
CA LEU A 54 -5.23 4.16 2.68
C LEU A 54 -4.19 3.27 3.35
N LEU A 55 -4.63 2.25 4.06
CA LEU A 55 -3.81 1.21 4.64
C LEU A 55 -4.04 -0.08 3.87
N THR A 56 -2.98 -0.71 3.41
CA THR A 56 -3.08 -1.93 2.61
C THR A 56 -3.39 -3.16 3.46
N HIS A 57 -2.96 -3.12 4.72
CA HIS A 57 -3.21 -4.11 5.76
C HIS A 57 -2.84 -3.54 7.14
N GLY A 58 -3.03 -4.31 8.22
CA GLY A 58 -2.94 -3.81 9.60
C GLY A 58 -1.61 -4.06 10.31
N HIS A 59 -0.46 -4.22 9.62
CA HIS A 59 0.84 -4.35 10.29
C HIS A 59 1.43 -2.99 10.70
N PRO A 60 2.15 -2.92 11.84
CA PRO A 60 2.65 -1.67 12.40
C PRO A 60 3.50 -0.83 11.46
N ASP A 61 4.37 -1.46 10.70
CA ASP A 61 5.28 -0.78 9.77
C ASP A 61 4.57 -0.15 8.54
N HIS A 62 3.28 -0.41 8.37
CA HIS A 62 2.43 0.21 7.35
C HIS A 62 1.48 1.28 7.90
N VAL A 63 1.08 1.19 9.18
CA VAL A 63 -0.05 1.97 9.69
C VAL A 63 0.34 3.09 10.66
N TRP A 64 1.58 3.11 11.18
CA TRP A 64 1.93 3.80 12.43
C TRP A 64 1.64 5.30 12.45
N ASP A 65 1.91 6.00 11.36
CA ASP A 65 1.72 7.45 11.26
C ASP A 65 0.37 7.85 10.63
N ALA A 66 -0.55 6.89 10.42
CA ALA A 66 -1.83 7.15 9.76
C ALA A 66 -2.68 8.22 10.46
N ALA A 67 -2.72 8.21 11.81
CA ALA A 67 -3.45 9.21 12.58
C ALA A 67 -2.89 10.61 12.37
N ALA A 68 -1.56 10.77 12.44
CA ALA A 68 -0.90 12.05 12.24
C ALA A 68 -1.11 12.57 10.82
N VAL A 69 -0.87 11.74 9.81
CA VAL A 69 -1.01 12.10 8.39
C VAL A 69 -2.45 12.45 8.02
N SER A 70 -3.44 11.79 8.63
CA SER A 70 -4.85 12.09 8.38
C SER A 70 -5.28 13.51 8.79
N THR A 71 -4.49 14.20 9.63
CA THR A 71 -4.77 15.59 10.02
C THR A 71 -4.24 16.65 9.04
N TRP A 72 -3.65 16.25 7.91
CA TRP A 72 -3.02 17.13 6.93
C TRP A 72 -3.89 17.40 5.71
N GLY A 73 -5.20 17.33 5.89
CA GLY A 73 -6.16 17.67 4.85
C GLY A 73 -6.22 19.18 4.55
N PRO A 74 -7.01 19.58 3.55
CA PRO A 74 -7.23 20.98 3.21
C PRO A 74 -7.63 21.79 4.45
N ASP A 75 -7.02 22.96 4.63
CA ASP A 75 -7.26 23.86 5.78
C ASP A 75 -7.07 23.19 7.16
N GLY A 76 -6.26 22.12 7.22
CA GLY A 76 -6.02 21.35 8.45
C GLY A 76 -7.17 20.41 8.84
N ALA A 77 -8.07 20.12 7.91
CA ALA A 77 -9.16 19.17 8.15
C ALA A 77 -8.61 17.74 8.31
N THR A 78 -9.28 16.94 9.14
CA THR A 78 -9.03 15.50 9.22
C THR A 78 -9.69 14.80 8.05
N VAL A 79 -8.93 13.95 7.36
CA VAL A 79 -9.40 13.14 6.23
C VAL A 79 -9.60 11.68 6.65
N PRO A 80 -10.45 10.91 5.95
CA PRO A 80 -10.69 9.52 6.27
C PRO A 80 -9.42 8.65 6.08
N VAL A 81 -9.30 7.64 6.96
CA VAL A 81 -8.32 6.56 6.88
C VAL A 81 -9.07 5.27 6.55
N TYR A 82 -8.73 4.66 5.41
CA TYR A 82 -9.35 3.41 4.97
C TYR A 82 -8.42 2.22 5.26
N VAL A 83 -8.99 1.14 5.75
CA VAL A 83 -8.30 -0.15 5.97
C VAL A 83 -9.20 -1.30 5.52
N PRO A 84 -8.69 -2.41 4.98
CA PRO A 84 -9.50 -3.57 4.68
C PRO A 84 -10.25 -4.09 5.92
N GLY A 85 -11.54 -4.39 5.78
CA GLY A 85 -12.41 -4.75 6.91
C GLY A 85 -11.88 -5.84 7.82
N PRO A 86 -11.33 -6.97 7.31
CA PRO A 86 -10.79 -8.03 8.15
C PRO A 86 -9.61 -7.61 9.04
N ASP A 87 -8.87 -6.53 8.70
CA ASP A 87 -7.76 -6.01 9.52
C ASP A 87 -8.18 -4.83 10.42
N MET A 88 -9.45 -4.41 10.40
CA MET A 88 -9.95 -3.29 11.20
C MET A 88 -9.62 -3.45 12.71
N TYR A 89 -9.75 -4.67 13.24
CA TYR A 89 -9.49 -4.97 14.65
C TYR A 89 -8.03 -4.79 15.05
N ARG A 90 -7.09 -4.91 14.08
CA ARG A 90 -5.66 -4.72 14.32
C ARG A 90 -5.32 -3.27 14.63
N MET A 91 -6.18 -2.34 14.22
CA MET A 91 -6.03 -0.91 14.49
C MET A 91 -6.28 -0.54 15.96
N ASP A 92 -6.74 -1.46 16.80
CA ASP A 92 -6.83 -1.23 18.26
C ASP A 92 -5.44 -1.26 18.91
N ASP A 93 -4.58 -2.20 18.51
CA ASP A 93 -3.20 -2.34 18.97
C ASP A 93 -2.35 -3.07 17.91
N PRO A 94 -1.87 -2.37 16.86
CA PRO A 94 -1.09 -3.01 15.81
C PRO A 94 0.18 -3.70 16.31
N ALA A 95 0.81 -3.17 17.38
CA ALA A 95 2.05 -3.71 17.93
C ALA A 95 1.89 -5.14 18.45
N SER A 96 0.70 -5.52 18.92
CA SER A 96 0.43 -6.87 19.44
C SER A 96 0.55 -7.98 18.38
N PHE A 97 0.57 -7.62 17.10
CA PHE A 97 0.71 -8.56 15.98
C PHE A 97 2.16 -8.74 15.50
N LEU A 98 3.12 -8.05 16.12
CA LEU A 98 4.54 -8.27 15.89
C LEU A 98 5.17 -9.02 17.08
N PRO A 99 5.87 -10.16 16.84
CA PRO A 99 6.52 -10.92 17.91
C PRO A 99 7.89 -10.35 18.32
N MET A 100 8.20 -9.12 17.95
CA MET A 100 9.45 -8.45 18.26
C MET A 100 9.21 -7.01 18.72
N PRO A 101 10.11 -6.44 19.54
CA PRO A 101 9.95 -5.06 20.01
C PRO A 101 10.01 -4.08 18.86
N LEU A 102 9.24 -2.99 18.98
CA LEU A 102 9.30 -1.88 18.04
C LEU A 102 10.68 -1.20 18.11
N PRO A 103 11.17 -0.62 17.00
CA PRO A 103 12.37 0.21 17.01
C PRO A 103 12.22 1.42 17.95
N ASP A 104 13.30 1.86 18.58
CA ASP A 104 13.29 2.95 19.57
C ASP A 104 12.77 4.30 19.04
N PHE A 105 12.83 4.52 17.73
CA PHE A 105 12.32 5.75 17.09
C PHE A 105 10.81 5.74 16.84
N VAL A 106 10.15 4.57 16.99
CA VAL A 106 8.71 4.43 16.80
C VAL A 106 8.02 4.90 18.08
N GLY A 107 7.26 6.00 17.98
CA GLY A 107 6.53 6.59 19.09
C GLY A 107 5.34 5.74 19.55
N GLU A 108 4.48 6.30 20.40
CA GLU A 108 3.24 5.66 20.82
C GLU A 108 2.26 5.55 19.64
N TRP A 109 1.51 4.43 19.63
CA TRP A 109 0.44 4.25 18.65
C TRP A 109 -0.74 5.18 18.93
N VAL A 110 -1.20 5.85 17.90
CA VAL A 110 -2.42 6.65 17.94
C VAL A 110 -3.39 6.14 16.87
N LYS A 111 -4.55 5.66 17.32
CA LYS A 111 -5.59 5.20 16.40
C LYS A 111 -6.21 6.38 15.65
N PRO A 112 -6.35 6.30 14.31
CA PRO A 112 -7.05 7.34 13.53
C PRO A 112 -8.48 7.57 14.01
N THR A 113 -8.92 8.83 14.06
CA THR A 113 -10.27 9.21 14.56
C THR A 113 -11.36 8.94 13.54
N ASP A 114 -11.06 9.07 12.24
CA ASP A 114 -12.00 8.76 11.13
C ASP A 114 -11.49 7.51 10.39
N LEU A 115 -11.55 6.36 11.07
CA LEU A 115 -11.16 5.07 10.53
C LEU A 115 -12.37 4.39 9.89
N ARG A 116 -12.21 3.98 8.61
CA ARG A 116 -13.28 3.39 7.80
C ARG A 116 -12.83 2.09 7.16
N GLU A 117 -13.78 1.18 6.94
CA GLU A 117 -13.55 0.02 6.09
C GLU A 117 -13.40 0.43 4.62
N ALA A 118 -12.36 -0.08 3.96
CA ALA A 118 -12.18 0.13 2.53
C ALA A 118 -13.31 -0.59 1.76
N PRO A 119 -14.03 0.10 0.84
CA PRO A 119 -15.06 -0.54 0.04
C PRO A 119 -14.52 -1.69 -0.81
N SER A 120 -15.30 -2.77 -0.94
CA SER A 120 -14.94 -3.95 -1.74
C SER A 120 -15.04 -3.72 -3.25
N ASP A 121 -15.81 -2.72 -3.66
CA ASP A 121 -15.98 -2.33 -5.07
C ASP A 121 -15.01 -1.21 -5.45
N SER A 122 -15.10 -0.73 -6.70
CA SER A 122 -14.37 0.46 -7.11
C SER A 122 -14.88 1.69 -6.38
N PHE A 123 -14.00 2.46 -5.79
CA PHE A 123 -14.35 3.67 -5.04
C PHE A 123 -13.35 4.80 -5.27
N GLU A 124 -13.80 6.02 -5.12
CA GLU A 124 -12.94 7.18 -5.09
C GLU A 124 -12.44 7.39 -3.66
N VAL A 125 -11.13 7.18 -3.45
CA VAL A 125 -10.51 7.31 -2.12
C VAL A 125 -10.32 8.77 -1.76
N CYS A 126 -9.88 9.56 -2.73
CA CYS A 126 -9.83 11.02 -2.70
C CYS A 126 -9.96 11.54 -4.12
N LEU A 127 -10.15 12.85 -4.29
CA LEU A 127 -10.45 13.45 -5.58
C LEU A 127 -9.48 13.02 -6.69
N GLY A 128 -10.00 12.33 -7.70
CA GLY A 128 -9.24 11.85 -8.86
C GLY A 128 -8.48 10.54 -8.64
N VAL A 129 -8.56 9.90 -7.47
CA VAL A 129 -7.95 8.59 -7.20
C VAL A 129 -9.03 7.53 -7.06
N TRP A 130 -9.27 6.80 -8.14
CA TRP A 130 -10.18 5.66 -8.17
C TRP A 130 -9.41 4.36 -8.03
N LEU A 131 -9.80 3.54 -7.07
CA LEU A 131 -9.19 2.25 -6.79
C LEU A 131 -10.24 1.14 -6.76
N ARG A 132 -9.82 -0.06 -7.13
CA ARG A 132 -10.56 -1.29 -6.88
C ARG A 132 -9.77 -2.18 -5.94
N MET A 133 -10.36 -2.53 -4.80
CA MET A 133 -9.76 -3.45 -3.85
C MET A 133 -9.98 -4.90 -4.31
N VAL A 134 -8.92 -5.69 -4.30
CA VAL A 134 -8.96 -7.15 -4.49
C VAL A 134 -8.45 -7.79 -3.19
N PRO A 135 -9.32 -8.44 -2.41
CA PRO A 135 -8.88 -9.18 -1.22
C PRO A 135 -7.81 -10.21 -1.58
N ALA A 136 -6.74 -10.23 -0.82
CA ALA A 136 -5.59 -11.10 -1.04
C ALA A 136 -5.04 -11.62 0.31
N PRO A 137 -5.86 -12.31 1.11
CA PRO A 137 -5.46 -12.78 2.43
C PRO A 137 -4.30 -13.76 2.37
N GLY A 138 -3.57 -13.85 3.48
CA GLY A 138 -2.46 -14.80 3.63
C GLY A 138 -1.23 -14.21 4.33
N HIS A 139 -0.90 -12.93 4.11
CA HIS A 139 0.05 -12.21 4.95
C HIS A 139 -0.64 -11.72 6.24
N THR A 140 -1.82 -11.12 6.08
CA THR A 140 -2.83 -10.93 7.13
C THR A 140 -4.18 -11.38 6.61
N GLU A 141 -5.20 -11.42 7.47
CA GLU A 141 -6.59 -11.73 7.07
C GLU A 141 -7.17 -10.66 6.14
N GLY A 142 -6.74 -9.39 6.33
CA GLY A 142 -7.23 -8.24 5.56
C GLY A 142 -6.32 -7.80 4.44
N SER A 143 -5.18 -8.44 4.21
CA SER A 143 -4.28 -8.08 3.10
C SER A 143 -5.05 -7.93 1.79
N ALA A 144 -4.83 -6.83 1.07
CA ALA A 144 -5.50 -6.53 -0.17
C ALA A 144 -4.55 -5.92 -1.21
N VAL A 145 -4.87 -6.11 -2.48
CA VAL A 145 -4.23 -5.44 -3.62
C VAL A 145 -5.16 -4.37 -4.14
N PHE A 146 -4.65 -3.16 -4.32
CA PHE A 146 -5.44 -2.02 -4.82
C PHE A 146 -5.03 -1.68 -6.23
N LEU A 147 -6.00 -1.73 -7.15
CA LEU A 147 -5.81 -1.60 -8.59
C LEU A 147 -6.20 -0.22 -9.08
N GLY A 148 -5.40 0.33 -9.97
CA GLY A 148 -5.70 1.55 -10.72
C GLY A 148 -5.25 1.43 -12.17
N GLU A 149 -5.69 2.41 -12.99
CA GLU A 149 -5.29 2.55 -14.39
C GLU A 149 -5.15 4.03 -14.72
N SER A 150 -4.00 4.45 -15.18
CA SER A 150 -3.70 5.84 -15.54
C SER A 150 -2.35 5.94 -16.25
N PRO A 151 -2.03 7.07 -16.91
CA PRO A 151 -0.64 7.47 -17.11
C PRO A 151 0.08 7.46 -15.76
N LEU A 152 1.31 6.97 -15.68
CA LEU A 152 1.99 6.69 -14.42
C LEU A 152 3.46 7.16 -14.46
N ASP A 153 3.88 7.94 -13.45
CA ASP A 153 5.27 8.29 -13.19
C ASP A 153 5.62 7.88 -11.75
N ILE A 154 6.37 6.79 -11.60
CA ILE A 154 6.83 6.29 -10.29
C ILE A 154 8.16 6.94 -9.96
N ARG A 155 8.24 7.57 -8.81
CA ARG A 155 9.42 8.27 -8.31
C ARG A 155 9.93 7.67 -7.01
N VAL A 156 11.22 7.49 -6.94
CA VAL A 156 11.94 7.10 -5.72
C VAL A 156 12.96 8.20 -5.43
N ASN A 157 12.93 8.80 -4.24
CA ASN A 157 13.79 9.95 -3.90
C ASN A 157 13.70 11.08 -4.96
N ASN A 158 12.50 11.39 -5.41
CA ASN A 158 12.20 12.40 -6.45
C ASN A 158 12.81 12.14 -7.84
N GLN A 159 13.41 10.96 -8.07
CA GLN A 159 13.88 10.55 -9.38
C GLN A 159 12.88 9.59 -10.02
N SER A 160 12.53 9.83 -11.31
CA SER A 160 11.64 8.92 -12.04
C SER A 160 12.31 7.56 -12.24
N PHE A 161 11.65 6.52 -11.74
CA PHE A 161 12.05 5.12 -11.87
C PHE A 161 11.33 4.44 -13.03
N TYR A 162 10.07 4.81 -13.26
CA TYR A 162 9.21 4.30 -14.34
C TYR A 162 8.29 5.41 -14.81
N SER A 163 8.09 5.54 -16.11
CA SER A 163 7.16 6.53 -16.66
C SER A 163 6.44 5.98 -17.90
N SER A 164 5.13 6.25 -17.97
CA SER A 164 4.30 6.01 -19.15
C SER A 164 3.30 7.15 -19.32
N ASP A 165 3.28 7.76 -20.50
CA ASP A 165 2.31 8.78 -20.87
C ASP A 165 0.96 8.16 -21.27
N GLU A 166 0.93 6.87 -21.63
CA GLU A 166 -0.28 6.11 -21.86
C GLU A 166 -0.81 5.53 -20.55
N ALA A 167 -2.15 5.35 -20.48
CA ALA A 167 -2.74 4.65 -19.34
C ALA A 167 -2.24 3.21 -19.29
N VAL A 168 -1.71 2.83 -18.14
CA VAL A 168 -1.24 1.47 -17.84
C VAL A 168 -1.96 0.95 -16.62
N PRO A 169 -2.26 -0.36 -16.55
CA PRO A 169 -2.74 -0.97 -15.32
C PRO A 169 -1.61 -0.99 -14.29
N TRP A 170 -1.91 -0.59 -13.07
CA TRP A 170 -0.98 -0.66 -11.95
C TRP A 170 -1.68 -1.17 -10.68
N ALA A 171 -0.90 -1.67 -9.76
CA ALA A 171 -1.41 -2.22 -8.51
C ALA A 171 -0.45 -1.93 -7.34
N MET A 172 -0.99 -1.46 -6.24
CA MET A 172 -0.32 -1.52 -4.94
C MET A 172 -0.49 -2.95 -4.43
N SER A 173 0.56 -3.77 -4.59
CA SER A 173 0.53 -5.20 -4.23
C SER A 173 0.79 -5.46 -2.76
N ALA A 174 1.09 -4.42 -1.99
CA ALA A 174 1.32 -4.50 -0.55
C ALA A 174 2.28 -5.65 -0.18
N ASP A 175 2.01 -6.36 0.91
CA ASP A 175 2.78 -7.51 1.36
C ASP A 175 2.22 -8.83 0.82
N VAL A 176 1.64 -8.79 -0.37
CA VAL A 176 1.17 -9.99 -1.08
C VAL A 176 2.21 -10.46 -2.09
N LEU A 177 2.67 -9.57 -2.96
CA LEU A 177 3.60 -9.91 -4.04
C LEU A 177 4.69 -8.84 -4.19
N PHE A 178 5.93 -9.26 -3.95
CA PHE A 178 7.14 -8.45 -4.11
C PHE A 178 7.92 -8.86 -5.35
N LYS A 179 8.92 -8.06 -5.71
CA LYS A 179 9.89 -8.47 -6.70
C LYS A 179 10.64 -9.72 -6.23
N ASP A 180 10.49 -10.83 -6.96
CA ASP A 180 11.10 -12.14 -6.70
C ASP A 180 10.75 -12.78 -5.34
N SER A 181 9.75 -12.24 -4.61
CA SER A 181 9.36 -12.71 -3.28
C SER A 181 7.86 -12.51 -3.03
N VAL A 182 7.40 -12.88 -1.83
CA VAL A 182 6.05 -12.67 -1.30
C VAL A 182 6.11 -12.30 0.18
N GLY A 183 5.04 -11.73 0.72
CA GLY A 183 4.91 -11.49 2.15
C GLY A 183 4.97 -12.80 2.95
N ARG A 184 5.54 -12.71 4.16
CA ARG A 184 5.59 -13.84 5.10
C ARG A 184 4.19 -14.19 5.59
N THR A 185 4.01 -15.45 6.00
CA THR A 185 2.70 -15.97 6.43
C THR A 185 2.74 -16.60 7.81
N ASP A 186 3.81 -16.36 8.56
CA ASP A 186 4.09 -16.95 9.88
C ASP A 186 3.85 -15.99 11.06
N LEU A 187 3.36 -14.78 10.79
CA LEU A 187 2.90 -13.84 11.81
C LEU A 187 1.43 -14.11 12.18
N PRO A 188 0.93 -13.57 13.33
CA PRO A 188 -0.46 -13.72 13.72
C PRO A 188 -1.42 -13.29 12.63
N GLY A 189 -2.33 -14.19 12.23
CA GLY A 189 -3.28 -14.00 11.11
C GLY A 189 -2.74 -14.37 9.73
N GLY A 190 -1.46 -14.79 9.64
CA GLY A 190 -0.88 -15.30 8.41
C GLY A 190 -1.35 -16.71 8.07
N ASP A 191 -1.51 -17.03 6.78
CA ASP A 191 -1.93 -18.33 6.28
C ASP A 191 -1.31 -18.61 4.90
N GLU A 192 -0.41 -19.60 4.84
CA GLU A 192 0.28 -19.98 3.60
C GLU A 192 -0.67 -20.48 2.52
N THR A 193 -1.76 -21.15 2.90
CA THR A 193 -2.73 -21.68 1.95
C THR A 193 -3.52 -20.54 1.32
N GLN A 194 -3.97 -19.59 2.12
CA GLN A 194 -4.65 -18.38 1.62
C GLN A 194 -3.71 -17.56 0.73
N MET A 195 -2.44 -17.36 1.13
CA MET A 195 -1.46 -16.68 0.30
C MET A 195 -1.32 -17.32 -1.08
N ARG A 196 -1.21 -18.66 -1.16
CA ARG A 196 -1.15 -19.37 -2.44
C ARG A 196 -2.40 -19.14 -3.29
N HIS A 197 -3.59 -19.13 -2.67
CA HIS A 197 -4.85 -18.83 -3.38
C HIS A 197 -4.87 -17.40 -3.89
N SER A 198 -4.46 -16.43 -3.07
CA SER A 198 -4.37 -15.01 -3.43
C SER A 198 -3.41 -14.78 -4.60
N LEU A 199 -2.21 -15.35 -4.55
CA LEU A 199 -1.22 -15.28 -5.63
C LEU A 199 -1.76 -15.84 -6.95
N ARG A 200 -2.46 -16.99 -6.89
CA ARG A 200 -3.10 -17.59 -8.07
C ARG A 200 -4.19 -16.70 -8.64
N THR A 201 -5.06 -16.18 -7.78
CA THR A 201 -6.13 -15.26 -8.18
C THR A 201 -5.58 -14.03 -8.88
N ILE A 202 -4.60 -13.35 -8.27
CA ILE A 202 -3.96 -12.17 -8.83
C ILE A 202 -3.31 -12.49 -10.18
N SER A 203 -2.50 -13.56 -10.25
CA SER A 203 -1.78 -13.91 -11.49
C SER A 203 -2.68 -14.36 -12.65
N ASN A 204 -3.92 -14.76 -12.38
CA ASN A 204 -4.89 -15.17 -13.41
C ASN A 204 -5.86 -14.04 -13.77
N ALA A 205 -6.13 -13.10 -12.86
CA ALA A 205 -7.14 -12.07 -13.03
C ALA A 205 -6.56 -10.74 -13.56
N LEU A 206 -5.30 -10.43 -13.30
CA LEU A 206 -4.69 -9.18 -13.70
C LEU A 206 -3.97 -9.28 -15.05
N ASP A 207 -3.93 -8.16 -15.77
CA ASP A 207 -3.14 -8.03 -16.99
C ASP A 207 -1.65 -8.25 -16.66
N PRO A 208 -0.91 -9.11 -17.38
CA PRO A 208 0.53 -9.28 -17.16
C PRO A 208 1.35 -7.98 -17.25
N ARG A 209 0.86 -6.96 -17.96
CA ARG A 209 1.50 -5.63 -18.05
C ARG A 209 1.33 -4.79 -16.78
N THR A 210 0.53 -5.25 -15.80
CA THR A 210 0.30 -4.52 -14.55
C THR A 210 1.63 -4.21 -13.86
N VAL A 211 1.87 -2.92 -13.61
CA VAL A 211 2.99 -2.44 -12.81
C VAL A 211 2.66 -2.67 -11.34
N LEU A 212 3.51 -3.40 -10.64
CA LEU A 212 3.32 -3.73 -9.21
C LEU A 212 4.16 -2.80 -8.35
N ILE A 213 3.52 -2.17 -7.38
CA ILE A 213 4.14 -1.34 -6.35
C ILE A 213 3.99 -2.09 -5.02
N PRO A 214 5.03 -2.77 -4.54
CA PRO A 214 4.95 -3.60 -3.34
C PRO A 214 5.07 -2.79 -2.05
N GLY A 215 4.68 -3.41 -0.93
CA GLY A 215 4.86 -2.86 0.41
C GLY A 215 6.32 -2.79 0.84
N HIS A 216 7.20 -3.59 0.24
CA HIS A 216 8.65 -3.56 0.46
C HIS A 216 9.41 -3.76 -0.85
N GLY A 217 10.58 -3.09 -0.96
CA GLY A 217 11.46 -3.23 -2.12
C GLY A 217 10.99 -2.49 -3.37
N PRO A 218 11.59 -2.75 -4.52
CA PRO A 218 11.35 -2.00 -5.74
C PRO A 218 10.09 -2.45 -6.49
N ALA A 219 9.52 -1.54 -7.30
CA ALA A 219 8.47 -1.87 -8.24
C ALA A 219 8.93 -2.92 -9.27
N THR A 220 7.96 -3.68 -9.79
CA THR A 220 8.15 -4.74 -10.78
C THR A 220 6.94 -4.81 -11.73
N THR A 221 6.86 -5.81 -12.60
CA THR A 221 5.68 -6.08 -13.41
C THR A 221 5.14 -7.48 -13.11
N LEU A 222 3.84 -7.67 -13.26
CA LEU A 222 3.25 -9.01 -13.09
C LEU A 222 3.84 -10.02 -14.08
N ALA A 223 4.18 -9.59 -15.30
CA ALA A 223 4.84 -10.45 -16.30
C ALA A 223 6.21 -10.95 -15.83
N ASP A 224 7.00 -10.10 -15.19
CA ASP A 224 8.30 -10.48 -14.64
C ASP A 224 8.12 -11.49 -13.50
N GLU A 225 7.20 -11.23 -12.58
CA GLU A 225 6.92 -12.13 -11.45
C GLU A 225 6.38 -13.48 -11.92
N ILE A 226 5.49 -13.51 -12.91
CA ILE A 226 5.02 -14.77 -13.52
C ILE A 226 6.19 -15.59 -14.08
N ARG A 227 7.22 -14.93 -14.61
CA ARG A 227 8.38 -15.58 -15.25
C ARG A 227 9.41 -16.05 -14.23
N SER A 228 9.71 -15.25 -13.19
CA SER A 228 10.86 -15.48 -12.31
C SER A 228 10.54 -15.82 -10.86
N ASN A 229 9.42 -15.31 -10.32
CA ASN A 229 9.08 -15.45 -8.91
C ASN A 229 8.69 -16.89 -8.57
N GLN A 230 9.54 -17.58 -7.79
CA GLN A 230 9.37 -19.00 -7.49
C GLN A 230 8.10 -19.29 -6.67
N TYR A 231 7.67 -18.35 -5.83
CA TYR A 231 6.43 -18.50 -5.03
C TYR A 231 5.22 -18.42 -5.94
N LEU A 232 5.17 -17.46 -6.85
CA LEU A 232 4.08 -17.30 -7.81
C LEU A 232 4.02 -18.47 -8.81
N ILE A 233 5.19 -18.92 -9.33
CA ILE A 233 5.29 -20.07 -10.20
C ILE A 233 4.76 -21.32 -9.50
N ARG A 234 5.12 -21.54 -8.22
CA ARG A 234 4.63 -22.68 -7.42
C ARG A 234 3.13 -22.57 -7.18
N ALA A 235 2.62 -21.39 -6.79
CA ALA A 235 1.19 -21.17 -6.55
C ALA A 235 0.33 -21.49 -7.79
N ARG A 236 0.83 -21.22 -8.98
CA ARG A 236 0.13 -21.50 -10.26
C ARG A 236 0.13 -22.96 -10.67
N ARG A 237 1.11 -23.76 -10.21
CA ARG A 237 1.23 -25.19 -10.58
C ARG A 237 0.39 -26.13 -9.72
N ILE A 238 0.08 -25.73 -8.50
CA ILE A 238 -0.69 -26.55 -7.54
C ILE A 238 -2.16 -26.12 -7.66
N GLY A 239 -2.88 -26.74 -8.56
CA GLY A 239 -4.32 -26.55 -8.79
C GLY A 239 -4.96 -27.84 -9.19
#